data_f9983598af40e116cb370cb0bf90e4ce
#
_entry.id   f9983598af40e116cb370cb0bf90e4ce
#
_cell.length_a   1.000
_cell.length_b   1.000
_cell.length_c   1.000
_cell.angle_alpha   90.00
_cell.angle_beta   90.00
_cell.angle_gamma   90.00
#
_symmetry.space_group_name_H-M   'P 1'
#
loop_
_entity.id
_entity.type
_entity.pdbx_description
1 polymer ?
#
loop_
_entity_poly.entity_id
_entity_poly.type
_entity_poly.pdbx_seq_one_letter_code
_entity_poly.pdbx_strand_id
1 'polypeptide(L)'
;MRFFSSLVRPDESTGAVMRWVHRIWVFFWLTVLGAGIGLLSLYLTAHSYASIDATALLQSYFKIPLLVAMNLLAPILLVYLGFFLFARPWAAYLLSALPFFTLALASYYKVQLRGDPVLATDLRLIRTAGGIMGNYTFEISAPVIVVLEGFVLMLVLSCLMLRKERMSPRSRLAGIMLMLSVTLACYFELYTSSSIYKETANNDLISPWSAVEVYISRGTTYPFLHSVQDMFPEPPEGYRESEAKQILEQYADTDIPDEQKITVVGIMLEAFSDLSDFPQLNEIFAVRNLYEPLHELESRSVSGNLLTNIFAGGTTNTEWGFLTGYSQHEEFRGPINSYVRYFKDQGYDALYRHPGYSWFYNRSNVNEYLGFDECVFNESGFGDLISIEDALFKSDTVLVDYLLNDIDSRTEDDNPLFLFSVSYQNHGPYSSETYWDEYVTPAKTGWSMESCCVINNYLTGIRSTIEQMRRLTRELEARDEPIVLVLFGDHKPWMGNGSSVYAEMGVSLDVSTQEGFYNYFSTPYLIYANKAAKESLGQDFRGDGGDISPCFLMDKLFFECGWTGDGFMQLQRETRAVTPLMHEDGYRMVDGSITLDVPPDVAEVCRKYLCAQYYREQHFVSES
;
A
#
# COMPACT_ATOMS: atom_id res chain seq x y z
N MET A 1 26.62 -50.01 19.39
CA MET A 1 27.74 -49.06 19.15
C MET A 1 28.38 -49.20 17.76
N ARG A 2 28.87 -50.39 17.32
CA ARG A 2 29.55 -50.56 16.00
C ARG A 2 28.67 -50.12 14.80
N PHE A 3 27.38 -50.44 14.78
CA PHE A 3 26.48 -50.03 13.69
C PHE A 3 26.40 -48.49 13.57
N PHE A 4 26.16 -47.79 14.69
CA PHE A 4 26.11 -46.35 14.70
C PHE A 4 27.42 -45.67 14.32
N SER A 5 28.55 -46.27 14.77
CA SER A 5 29.90 -45.83 14.36
C SER A 5 30.10 -45.96 12.86
N SER A 6 29.69 -47.07 12.24
CA SER A 6 29.81 -47.28 10.78
C SER A 6 28.84 -46.42 9.98
N LEU A 7 27.67 -46.04 10.57
CA LEU A 7 26.70 -45.14 9.96
C LEU A 7 27.27 -43.71 9.88
N VAL A 8 27.86 -43.22 10.95
CA VAL A 8 28.45 -41.85 11.03
C VAL A 8 29.86 -41.80 10.41
N ARG A 9 30.59 -42.90 10.40
CA ARG A 9 32.02 -42.99 9.97
C ARG A 9 32.27 -44.26 9.17
N PRO A 10 31.79 -44.37 7.92
CA PRO A 10 32.18 -45.51 7.11
C PRO A 10 33.71 -45.50 6.84
N ASP A 11 34.33 -46.64 6.99
CA ASP A 11 35.75 -46.87 6.64
C ASP A 11 35.87 -47.67 5.32
N GLU A 12 37.09 -47.95 4.89
CA GLU A 12 37.33 -48.69 3.64
C GLU A 12 36.82 -50.14 3.70
N SER A 13 36.68 -50.69 4.90
CA SER A 13 36.15 -52.05 5.14
C SER A 13 34.61 -52.08 5.12
N THR A 14 33.96 -50.94 5.11
CA THR A 14 32.52 -50.84 5.16
C THR A 14 31.89 -51.36 3.86
N GLY A 15 30.99 -52.31 3.97
CA GLY A 15 30.31 -52.91 2.81
C GLY A 15 29.46 -51.94 1.98
N ALA A 16 29.23 -52.29 0.72
CA ALA A 16 28.51 -51.42 -0.22
C ALA A 16 27.12 -50.96 0.30
N VAL A 17 26.36 -51.84 0.94
CA VAL A 17 25.07 -51.54 1.54
C VAL A 17 25.20 -50.49 2.63
N MET A 18 26.17 -50.58 3.51
CA MET A 18 26.35 -49.63 4.60
C MET A 18 26.80 -48.26 4.07
N ARG A 19 27.63 -48.21 3.02
CA ARG A 19 27.93 -46.93 2.35
C ARG A 19 26.72 -46.26 1.73
N TRP A 20 25.78 -47.05 1.20
CA TRP A 20 24.53 -46.53 0.68
C TRP A 20 23.62 -45.99 1.81
N VAL A 21 23.50 -46.74 2.92
CA VAL A 21 22.78 -46.32 4.13
C VAL A 21 23.39 -45.02 4.72
N HIS A 22 24.73 -44.93 4.76
CA HIS A 22 25.41 -43.69 5.17
C HIS A 22 25.05 -42.49 4.28
N ARG A 23 24.97 -42.66 2.96
CA ARG A 23 24.53 -41.56 2.07
C ARG A 23 23.11 -41.11 2.40
N ILE A 24 22.18 -42.05 2.61
CA ILE A 24 20.80 -41.71 3.03
C ILE A 24 20.85 -40.96 4.36
N TRP A 25 21.65 -41.39 5.31
CA TRP A 25 21.83 -40.72 6.60
C TRP A 25 22.31 -39.27 6.44
N VAL A 26 23.30 -39.04 5.59
CA VAL A 26 23.81 -37.69 5.29
C VAL A 26 22.69 -36.82 4.67
N PHE A 27 22.02 -37.30 3.65
CA PHE A 27 20.93 -36.57 3.02
C PHE A 27 19.78 -36.30 3.98
N PHE A 28 19.38 -37.28 4.79
CA PHE A 28 18.36 -37.10 5.80
C PHE A 28 18.70 -35.92 6.77
N TRP A 29 19.92 -35.94 7.30
CA TRP A 29 20.34 -34.89 8.23
C TRP A 29 20.52 -33.53 7.58
N LEU A 30 20.96 -33.45 6.33
CA LEU A 30 21.00 -32.19 5.60
C LEU A 30 19.59 -31.61 5.44
N THR A 31 18.59 -32.45 5.14
CA THR A 31 17.18 -32.03 5.09
C THR A 31 16.71 -31.55 6.48
N VAL A 32 17.01 -32.28 7.55
CA VAL A 32 16.66 -31.90 8.94
C VAL A 32 17.27 -30.56 9.33
N LEU A 33 18.53 -30.33 8.97
CA LEU A 33 19.21 -29.05 9.25
C LEU A 33 18.55 -27.90 8.50
N GLY A 34 18.24 -28.06 7.22
CA GLY A 34 17.55 -27.03 6.43
C GLY A 34 16.11 -26.78 6.91
N ALA A 35 15.37 -27.85 7.20
CA ALA A 35 14.03 -27.75 7.75
C ALA A 35 14.02 -27.06 9.12
N GLY A 36 15.00 -27.36 9.99
CA GLY A 36 15.16 -26.71 11.28
C GLY A 36 15.35 -25.19 11.18
N ILE A 37 16.13 -24.73 10.19
CA ILE A 37 16.27 -23.29 9.91
C ILE A 37 14.91 -22.66 9.58
N GLY A 38 14.16 -23.25 8.66
CA GLY A 38 12.85 -22.73 8.27
C GLY A 38 11.82 -22.74 9.41
N LEU A 39 11.79 -23.81 10.24
CA LEU A 39 10.91 -23.92 11.39
C LEU A 39 11.24 -22.89 12.48
N LEU A 40 12.53 -22.65 12.76
CA LEU A 40 12.94 -21.61 13.72
C LEU A 40 12.60 -20.20 13.19
N SER A 41 12.73 -19.98 11.88
CA SER A 41 12.28 -18.72 11.25
C SER A 41 10.77 -18.52 11.38
N LEU A 42 9.95 -19.54 11.11
CA LEU A 42 8.50 -19.49 11.31
C LEU A 42 8.12 -19.23 12.78
N TYR A 43 8.83 -19.87 13.71
CA TYR A 43 8.65 -19.65 15.15
C TYR A 43 8.91 -18.20 15.52
N LEU A 44 10.02 -17.62 15.07
CA LEU A 44 10.35 -16.22 15.35
C LEU A 44 9.35 -15.25 14.72
N THR A 45 8.92 -15.52 13.48
CA THR A 45 7.90 -14.73 12.79
C THR A 45 6.58 -14.72 13.56
N ALA A 46 6.13 -15.87 14.04
CA ALA A 46 4.88 -15.96 14.81
C ALA A 46 4.90 -15.11 16.11
N HIS A 47 6.08 -14.83 16.65
CA HIS A 47 6.25 -14.01 17.85
C HIS A 47 6.64 -12.54 17.55
N SER A 48 6.64 -12.12 16.29
CA SER A 48 7.11 -10.78 15.93
C SER A 48 6.08 -9.67 16.16
N TYR A 49 4.79 -10.00 16.17
CA TYR A 49 3.70 -9.02 16.22
C TYR A 49 2.75 -9.29 17.39
N ALA A 50 2.67 -8.32 18.30
CA ALA A 50 1.98 -8.51 19.58
C ALA A 50 0.45 -8.63 19.46
N SER A 51 -0.15 -8.11 18.40
CA SER A 51 -1.60 -8.12 18.21
C SER A 51 -2.17 -9.48 17.84
N ILE A 52 -1.32 -10.45 17.46
CA ILE A 52 -1.75 -11.80 17.08
C ILE A 52 -1.20 -12.81 18.09
N ASP A 53 -2.06 -13.75 18.54
CA ASP A 53 -1.61 -14.85 19.39
C ASP A 53 -0.58 -15.72 18.63
N ALA A 54 0.66 -15.71 19.12
CA ALA A 54 1.78 -16.42 18.49
C ALA A 54 1.58 -17.93 18.39
N THR A 55 0.91 -18.53 19.38
CA THR A 55 0.64 -19.98 19.40
C THR A 55 -0.41 -20.34 18.36
N ALA A 56 -1.48 -19.55 18.26
CA ALA A 56 -2.51 -19.73 17.26
C ALA A 56 -1.94 -19.54 15.84
N LEU A 57 -1.13 -18.51 15.63
CA LEU A 57 -0.47 -18.25 14.33
C LEU A 57 0.48 -19.39 13.94
N LEU A 58 1.29 -19.86 14.88
CA LEU A 58 2.19 -20.99 14.63
C LEU A 58 1.40 -22.25 14.24
N GLN A 59 0.28 -22.53 14.91
CA GLN A 59 -0.59 -23.66 14.56
C GLN A 59 -1.24 -23.48 13.19
N SER A 60 -1.61 -22.25 12.82
CA SER A 60 -2.26 -21.97 11.53
C SER A 60 -1.35 -22.28 10.35
N TYR A 61 -0.03 -22.05 10.44
CA TYR A 61 0.91 -22.41 9.38
C TYR A 61 0.81 -23.90 9.01
N PHE A 62 0.70 -24.78 10.01
CA PHE A 62 0.64 -26.23 9.76
C PHE A 62 -0.69 -26.72 9.20
N LYS A 63 -1.73 -25.89 9.20
CA LYS A 63 -2.99 -26.18 8.49
C LYS A 63 -2.83 -26.10 6.98
N ILE A 64 -1.80 -25.40 6.49
CA ILE A 64 -1.50 -25.21 5.06
C ILE A 64 -0.12 -25.83 4.76
N PRO A 65 -0.05 -27.15 4.45
CA PRO A 65 1.23 -27.84 4.25
C PRO A 65 2.10 -27.21 3.17
N LEU A 66 1.50 -26.64 2.11
CA LEU A 66 2.23 -25.97 1.04
C LEU A 66 2.94 -24.70 1.57
N LEU A 67 2.29 -23.93 2.43
CA LEU A 67 2.89 -22.75 3.07
C LEU A 67 4.14 -23.13 3.88
N VAL A 68 4.04 -24.18 4.70
CA VAL A 68 5.20 -24.70 5.46
C VAL A 68 6.30 -25.13 4.50
N ALA A 69 5.96 -25.91 3.46
CA ALA A 69 6.93 -26.35 2.46
C ALA A 69 7.67 -25.18 1.79
N MET A 70 6.99 -24.11 1.44
CA MET A 70 7.59 -22.90 0.84
C MET A 70 8.58 -22.20 1.79
N ASN A 71 8.34 -22.21 3.10
CA ASN A 71 9.28 -21.64 4.08
C ASN A 71 10.48 -22.56 4.38
N LEU A 72 10.35 -23.87 4.18
CA LEU A 72 11.43 -24.83 4.44
C LEU A 72 12.31 -25.10 3.21
N LEU A 73 11.77 -25.01 2.01
CA LEU A 73 12.44 -25.44 0.78
C LEU A 73 13.74 -24.67 0.51
N ALA A 74 13.71 -23.35 0.58
CA ALA A 74 14.89 -22.53 0.28
C ALA A 74 16.06 -22.78 1.25
N PRO A 75 15.86 -22.82 2.60
CA PRO A 75 16.92 -23.23 3.52
C PRO A 75 17.48 -24.62 3.23
N ILE A 76 16.60 -25.61 2.90
CA ILE A 76 17.03 -26.96 2.55
C ILE A 76 17.93 -26.94 1.30
N LEU A 77 17.48 -26.29 0.22
CA LEU A 77 18.27 -26.19 -1.02
C LEU A 77 19.63 -25.55 -0.80
N LEU A 78 19.69 -24.51 0.03
CA LEU A 78 20.95 -23.81 0.33
C LEU A 78 21.90 -24.68 1.20
N VAL A 79 21.37 -25.50 2.12
CA VAL A 79 22.18 -26.50 2.87
C VAL A 79 22.77 -27.52 1.90
N TYR A 80 22.02 -28.03 0.93
CA TYR A 80 22.52 -28.97 -0.08
C TYR A 80 23.56 -28.33 -0.98
N LEU A 81 23.34 -27.11 -1.44
CA LEU A 81 24.32 -26.36 -2.23
C LEU A 81 25.63 -26.19 -1.45
N GLY A 82 25.54 -25.75 -0.18
CA GLY A 82 26.67 -25.58 0.71
C GLY A 82 27.41 -26.91 0.96
N PHE A 83 26.68 -28.03 1.03
CA PHE A 83 27.29 -29.35 1.19
C PHE A 83 28.14 -29.74 -0.02
N PHE A 84 27.67 -29.51 -1.23
CA PHE A 84 28.48 -29.75 -2.43
C PHE A 84 29.65 -28.75 -2.56
N LEU A 85 29.48 -27.51 -2.09
CA LEU A 85 30.53 -26.50 -2.09
C LEU A 85 31.69 -26.86 -1.13
N PHE A 86 31.37 -27.26 0.12
CA PHE A 86 32.37 -27.42 1.17
C PHE A 86 32.70 -28.87 1.50
N ALA A 87 31.85 -29.84 1.14
CA ALA A 87 31.88 -31.22 1.60
C ALA A 87 31.94 -31.35 3.15
N ARG A 88 31.47 -30.32 3.86
CA ARG A 88 31.46 -30.24 5.33
C ARG A 88 30.07 -29.80 5.78
N PRO A 89 29.29 -30.67 6.42
CA PRO A 89 27.90 -30.37 6.80
C PRO A 89 27.75 -29.15 7.70
N TRP A 90 28.61 -28.92 8.67
CA TRP A 90 28.55 -27.74 9.53
C TRP A 90 28.76 -26.43 8.74
N ALA A 91 29.66 -26.43 7.73
CA ALA A 91 29.84 -25.25 6.88
C ALA A 91 28.65 -25.05 5.93
N ALA A 92 28.05 -26.14 5.44
CA ALA A 92 26.80 -26.10 4.68
C ALA A 92 25.67 -25.54 5.50
N TYR A 93 25.54 -25.97 6.76
CA TYR A 93 24.56 -25.42 7.70
C TYR A 93 24.76 -23.91 7.91
N LEU A 94 25.97 -23.45 8.21
CA LEU A 94 26.26 -22.03 8.42
C LEU A 94 25.98 -21.18 7.19
N LEU A 95 26.33 -21.68 5.99
CA LEU A 95 26.02 -20.98 4.73
C LEU A 95 24.51 -20.68 4.58
N SER A 96 23.67 -21.63 5.00
CA SER A 96 22.21 -21.46 4.95
C SER A 96 21.68 -20.73 6.19
N ALA A 97 22.11 -21.12 7.38
CA ALA A 97 21.55 -20.62 8.62
C ALA A 97 21.81 -19.13 8.85
N LEU A 98 23.01 -18.64 8.53
CA LEU A 98 23.35 -17.22 8.74
C LEU A 98 22.42 -16.27 7.98
N PRO A 99 22.23 -16.38 6.64
CA PRO A 99 21.34 -15.45 5.94
C PRO A 99 19.88 -15.56 6.38
N PHE A 100 19.34 -16.78 6.58
CA PHE A 100 17.92 -16.93 6.97
C PHE A 100 17.66 -16.50 8.41
N PHE A 101 18.57 -16.72 9.36
CA PHE A 101 18.42 -16.18 10.71
C PHE A 101 18.62 -14.67 10.75
N THR A 102 19.56 -14.11 9.98
CA THR A 102 19.70 -12.66 9.87
C THR A 102 18.42 -12.04 9.33
N LEU A 103 17.85 -12.61 8.28
CA LEU A 103 16.57 -12.17 7.71
C LEU A 103 15.44 -12.26 8.75
N ALA A 104 15.32 -13.40 9.43
CA ALA A 104 14.25 -13.59 10.42
C ALA A 104 14.38 -12.63 11.62
N LEU A 105 15.61 -12.41 12.11
CA LEU A 105 15.87 -11.45 13.20
C LEU A 105 15.63 -10.00 12.76
N ALA A 106 16.10 -9.64 11.58
CA ALA A 106 15.88 -8.30 11.03
C ALA A 106 14.38 -8.02 10.86
N SER A 107 13.65 -8.99 10.30
CA SER A 107 12.19 -8.87 10.15
C SER A 107 11.48 -8.82 11.50
N TYR A 108 11.87 -9.64 12.47
CA TYR A 108 11.33 -9.63 13.83
C TYR A 108 11.43 -8.25 14.47
N TYR A 109 12.61 -7.64 14.44
CA TYR A 109 12.80 -6.31 15.04
C TYR A 109 12.16 -5.19 14.21
N LYS A 110 12.19 -5.26 12.87
CA LYS A 110 11.55 -4.26 12.03
C LYS A 110 10.04 -4.25 12.26
N VAL A 111 9.40 -5.42 12.38
CA VAL A 111 7.98 -5.54 12.73
C VAL A 111 7.68 -4.92 14.09
N GLN A 112 8.49 -5.18 15.10
CA GLN A 112 8.27 -4.62 16.45
C GLN A 112 8.49 -3.11 16.54
N LEU A 113 9.45 -2.58 15.79
CA LEU A 113 9.83 -1.17 15.88
C LEU A 113 9.06 -0.28 14.90
N ARG A 114 8.67 -0.80 13.75
CA ARG A 114 8.06 -0.03 12.66
C ARG A 114 6.73 -0.60 12.15
N GLY A 115 6.26 -1.73 12.68
CA GLY A 115 5.08 -2.41 12.18
C GLY A 115 5.18 -2.83 10.71
N ASP A 116 6.40 -3.04 10.20
CA ASP A 116 6.66 -3.38 8.80
C ASP A 116 7.68 -4.51 8.68
N PRO A 117 7.44 -5.55 7.85
CA PRO A 117 8.37 -6.67 7.69
C PRO A 117 9.56 -6.29 6.78
N VAL A 118 10.61 -7.13 6.79
CA VAL A 118 11.70 -7.00 5.82
C VAL A 118 11.31 -7.63 4.49
N LEU A 119 11.27 -6.84 3.43
CA LEU A 119 11.09 -7.26 2.05
C LEU A 119 12.42 -7.20 1.28
N ALA A 120 12.45 -7.80 0.08
CA ALA A 120 13.66 -7.78 -0.73
C ALA A 120 14.07 -6.37 -1.19
N THR A 121 13.10 -5.48 -1.38
CA THR A 121 13.32 -4.06 -1.69
C THR A 121 14.12 -3.32 -0.61
N ASP A 122 14.01 -3.73 0.68
CA ASP A 122 14.79 -3.16 1.77
C ASP A 122 16.31 -3.38 1.62
N LEU A 123 16.71 -4.35 0.80
CA LEU A 123 18.13 -4.58 0.52
C LEU A 123 18.80 -3.38 -0.16
N ARG A 124 18.03 -2.55 -0.87
CA ARG A 124 18.52 -1.29 -1.46
C ARG A 124 18.90 -0.27 -0.37
N LEU A 125 18.23 -0.33 0.79
CA LEU A 125 18.38 0.61 1.89
C LEU A 125 19.37 0.16 2.97
N ILE A 126 20.05 -0.99 2.80
CA ILE A 126 20.98 -1.53 3.81
C ILE A 126 22.07 -0.53 4.22
N ARG A 127 22.56 0.29 3.29
CA ARG A 127 23.60 1.29 3.58
C ARG A 127 23.08 2.42 4.47
N THR A 128 21.86 2.85 4.23
CA THR A 128 21.17 3.91 5.01
C THR A 128 20.74 3.37 6.38
N ALA A 129 20.23 2.14 6.44
CA ALA A 129 19.82 1.48 7.68
C ALA A 129 20.98 1.34 8.68
N GLY A 130 22.22 1.12 8.21
CA GLY A 130 23.40 1.05 9.08
C GLY A 130 23.67 2.32 9.88
N GLY A 131 23.32 3.50 9.36
CA GLY A 131 23.45 4.79 10.05
C GLY A 131 22.37 5.02 11.12
N ILE A 132 21.19 4.43 10.93
CA ILE A 132 20.00 4.64 11.79
C ILE A 132 19.94 3.63 12.94
N MET A 133 20.54 2.44 12.77
CA MET A 133 20.52 1.36 13.78
C MET A 133 21.06 1.78 15.16
N GLY A 134 21.94 2.77 15.23
CA GLY A 134 22.49 3.30 16.51
C GLY A 134 21.46 4.00 17.39
N ASN A 135 20.31 4.37 16.85
CA ASN A 135 19.25 5.08 17.57
C ASN A 135 18.19 4.14 18.21
N TYR A 136 18.28 2.83 17.95
CA TYR A 136 17.34 1.84 18.46
C TYR A 136 17.96 0.95 19.54
N THR A 137 17.20 0.67 20.58
CA THR A 137 17.57 -0.33 21.59
C THR A 137 16.91 -1.67 21.26
N PHE A 138 17.75 -2.70 21.03
CA PHE A 138 17.27 -4.05 20.72
C PHE A 138 17.20 -4.89 22.00
N GLU A 139 15.99 -5.25 22.41
CA GLU A 139 15.80 -6.15 23.55
C GLU A 139 15.91 -7.61 23.10
N ILE A 140 16.70 -8.40 23.84
CA ILE A 140 16.80 -9.84 23.60
C ILE A 140 15.62 -10.53 24.29
N SER A 141 14.56 -10.77 23.53
CA SER A 141 13.33 -11.42 24.02
C SER A 141 13.49 -12.94 24.12
N ALA A 142 12.57 -13.60 24.84
CA ALA A 142 12.56 -15.06 24.96
C ALA A 142 12.48 -15.79 23.62
N PRO A 143 11.67 -15.38 22.63
CA PRO A 143 11.70 -15.99 21.29
C PRO A 143 13.04 -15.92 20.59
N VAL A 144 13.76 -14.81 20.73
CA VAL A 144 15.11 -14.65 20.16
C VAL A 144 16.10 -15.62 20.81
N ILE A 145 16.03 -15.78 22.14
CA ILE A 145 16.88 -16.74 22.86
C ILE A 145 16.64 -18.17 22.34
N VAL A 146 15.38 -18.60 22.23
CA VAL A 146 15.00 -19.93 21.72
C VAL A 146 15.59 -20.18 20.33
N VAL A 147 15.52 -19.17 19.44
CA VAL A 147 16.07 -19.29 18.09
C VAL A 147 17.60 -19.38 18.09
N LEU A 148 18.28 -18.58 18.93
CA LEU A 148 19.74 -18.65 19.07
C LEU A 148 20.19 -20.00 19.66
N GLU A 149 19.49 -20.52 20.66
CA GLU A 149 19.75 -21.86 21.22
C GLU A 149 19.52 -22.95 20.17
N GLY A 150 18.43 -22.87 19.40
CA GLY A 150 18.14 -23.76 18.29
C GLY A 150 19.22 -23.73 17.21
N PHE A 151 19.69 -22.53 16.83
CA PHE A 151 20.82 -22.36 15.90
C PHE A 151 22.09 -23.08 16.39
N VAL A 152 22.47 -22.85 17.66
CA VAL A 152 23.67 -23.49 18.26
C VAL A 152 23.48 -25.01 18.35
N LEU A 153 22.32 -25.47 18.78
CA LEU A 153 22.00 -26.90 18.88
C LEU A 153 22.13 -27.59 17.51
N MET A 154 21.58 -27.02 16.46
CA MET A 154 21.66 -27.57 15.10
C MET A 154 23.10 -27.57 14.58
N LEU A 155 23.89 -26.54 14.90
CA LEU A 155 25.32 -26.52 14.56
C LEU A 155 26.07 -27.65 15.26
N VAL A 156 25.84 -27.86 16.56
CA VAL A 156 26.43 -28.96 17.33
C VAL A 156 26.03 -30.32 16.75
N LEU A 157 24.73 -30.51 16.45
CA LEU A 157 24.23 -31.74 15.83
C LEU A 157 24.88 -31.97 14.46
N SER A 158 25.07 -30.93 13.65
CA SER A 158 25.76 -31.06 12.37
C SER A 158 27.22 -31.55 12.50
N CYS A 159 27.88 -31.14 13.56
CA CYS A 159 29.26 -31.61 13.87
C CYS A 159 29.30 -33.04 14.44
N LEU A 160 28.28 -33.43 15.24
CA LEU A 160 28.22 -34.74 15.89
C LEU A 160 27.74 -35.86 14.97
N MET A 161 26.65 -35.59 14.22
CA MET A 161 25.94 -36.58 13.41
C MET A 161 26.51 -36.72 11.99
N LEU A 162 27.28 -35.75 11.53
CA LEU A 162 27.80 -35.68 10.18
C LEU A 162 29.30 -35.35 10.19
N ARG A 163 29.99 -35.80 9.17
CA ARG A 163 31.44 -35.54 9.00
C ARG A 163 31.72 -35.00 7.61
N LYS A 164 32.98 -34.57 7.43
CA LYS A 164 33.54 -34.19 6.13
C LYS A 164 33.43 -35.38 5.17
N GLU A 165 32.77 -35.20 4.06
CA GLU A 165 32.62 -36.21 3.02
C GLU A 165 33.78 -36.16 2.01
N ARG A 166 34.21 -37.35 1.58
CA ARG A 166 35.19 -37.47 0.49
C ARG A 166 34.43 -37.55 -0.84
N MET A 167 34.33 -36.43 -1.53
CA MET A 167 33.71 -36.35 -2.86
C MET A 167 34.77 -36.01 -3.91
N SER A 168 34.64 -36.64 -5.10
CA SER A 168 35.48 -36.27 -6.25
C SER A 168 35.15 -34.84 -6.71
N PRO A 169 36.11 -34.10 -7.30
CA PRO A 169 35.82 -32.77 -7.85
C PRO A 169 34.67 -32.77 -8.87
N ARG A 170 34.58 -33.83 -9.69
CA ARG A 170 33.50 -33.99 -10.68
C ARG A 170 32.14 -34.17 -10.03
N SER A 171 32.03 -34.99 -8.97
CA SER A 171 30.76 -35.17 -8.22
C SER A 171 30.35 -33.89 -7.51
N ARG A 172 31.30 -33.13 -6.98
CA ARG A 172 31.01 -31.82 -6.36
C ARG A 172 30.47 -30.82 -7.37
N LEU A 173 31.17 -30.68 -8.51
CA LEU A 173 30.74 -29.78 -9.57
C LEU A 173 29.33 -30.15 -10.10
N ALA A 174 29.10 -31.45 -10.36
CA ALA A 174 27.79 -31.93 -10.78
C ALA A 174 26.68 -31.64 -9.75
N GLY A 175 27.01 -31.83 -8.45
CA GLY A 175 26.07 -31.50 -7.36
C GLY A 175 25.79 -30.00 -7.25
N ILE A 176 26.79 -29.15 -7.39
CA ILE A 176 26.63 -27.68 -7.41
C ILE A 176 25.74 -27.26 -8.56
N MET A 177 26.03 -27.72 -9.78
CA MET A 177 25.24 -27.38 -10.97
C MET A 177 23.80 -27.85 -10.84
N LEU A 178 23.59 -29.09 -10.35
CA LEU A 178 22.25 -29.60 -10.09
C LEU A 178 21.50 -28.72 -9.07
N MET A 179 22.11 -28.41 -7.94
CA MET A 179 21.46 -27.61 -6.89
C MET A 179 21.17 -26.18 -7.35
N LEU A 180 22.06 -25.55 -8.10
CA LEU A 180 21.81 -24.24 -8.71
C LEU A 180 20.63 -24.29 -9.68
N SER A 181 20.60 -25.30 -10.58
CA SER A 181 19.48 -25.46 -11.52
C SER A 181 18.16 -25.69 -10.80
N VAL A 182 18.13 -26.55 -9.77
CA VAL A 182 16.91 -26.80 -8.97
C VAL A 182 16.48 -25.55 -8.21
N THR A 183 17.43 -24.83 -7.61
CA THR A 183 17.10 -23.58 -6.88
C THR A 183 16.51 -22.53 -7.80
N LEU A 184 17.08 -22.33 -8.99
CA LEU A 184 16.56 -21.40 -10.00
C LEU A 184 15.18 -21.84 -10.49
N ALA A 185 15.00 -23.14 -10.80
CA ALA A 185 13.70 -23.64 -11.21
C ALA A 185 12.64 -23.45 -10.12
N CYS A 186 12.96 -23.80 -8.85
CA CYS A 186 12.05 -23.55 -7.73
C CYS A 186 11.75 -22.07 -7.54
N TYR A 187 12.71 -21.18 -7.73
CA TYR A 187 12.48 -19.76 -7.63
C TYR A 187 11.46 -19.30 -8.68
N PHE A 188 11.73 -19.54 -9.96
CA PHE A 188 10.86 -19.07 -11.04
C PHE A 188 9.50 -19.76 -11.11
N GLU A 189 9.37 -21.03 -10.73
CA GLU A 189 8.12 -21.78 -10.84
C GLU A 189 7.26 -21.70 -9.57
N LEU A 190 7.88 -21.54 -8.39
CA LEU A 190 7.17 -21.62 -7.13
C LEU A 190 7.13 -20.26 -6.40
N TYR A 191 8.27 -19.60 -6.23
CA TYR A 191 8.35 -18.38 -5.42
C TYR A 191 7.80 -17.15 -6.13
N THR A 192 7.94 -17.03 -7.45
CA THR A 192 7.37 -15.90 -8.22
C THR A 192 5.89 -16.12 -8.59
N SER A 193 5.34 -17.32 -8.40
CA SER A 193 3.97 -17.66 -8.78
C SER A 193 2.93 -16.94 -7.91
N SER A 194 2.23 -15.97 -8.47
CA SER A 194 1.10 -15.27 -7.83
C SER A 194 -0.05 -16.23 -7.49
N SER A 195 -0.26 -17.29 -8.30
CA SER A 195 -1.29 -18.31 -8.03
C SER A 195 -0.98 -19.09 -6.76
N ILE A 196 0.26 -19.57 -6.59
CA ILE A 196 0.69 -20.28 -5.38
C ILE A 196 0.66 -19.33 -4.17
N TYR A 197 1.04 -18.06 -4.36
CA TYR A 197 1.00 -17.08 -3.29
C TYR A 197 -0.42 -16.79 -2.80
N LYS A 198 -1.40 -16.78 -3.70
CA LYS A 198 -2.83 -16.66 -3.37
C LYS A 198 -3.36 -17.93 -2.70
N GLU A 199 -3.00 -19.12 -3.21
CA GLU A 199 -3.44 -20.42 -2.66
C GLU A 199 -2.92 -20.65 -1.22
N THR A 200 -1.76 -20.12 -0.90
CA THR A 200 -1.14 -20.21 0.44
C THR A 200 -1.57 -19.10 1.39
N ALA A 201 -2.61 -18.31 1.06
CA ALA A 201 -3.14 -17.29 1.95
C ALA A 201 -3.62 -17.90 3.28
N ASN A 202 -3.17 -17.32 4.40
CA ASN A 202 -3.47 -17.76 5.76
C ASN A 202 -4.16 -16.63 6.52
N ASN A 203 -5.45 -16.41 6.22
CA ASN A 203 -6.18 -15.21 6.60
C ASN A 203 -7.04 -15.38 7.86
N ASP A 204 -7.08 -16.57 8.48
CA ASP A 204 -8.02 -16.89 9.59
C ASP A 204 -7.81 -16.01 10.85
N LEU A 205 -6.59 -15.48 11.06
CA LEU A 205 -6.19 -14.78 12.28
C LEU A 205 -5.75 -13.33 12.02
N ILE A 206 -5.94 -12.83 10.81
CA ILE A 206 -5.36 -11.57 10.37
C ILE A 206 -6.37 -10.67 9.70
N SER A 207 -6.06 -9.37 9.69
CA SER A 207 -6.70 -8.41 8.80
C SER A 207 -6.04 -8.49 7.41
N PRO A 208 -6.78 -8.81 6.33
CA PRO A 208 -6.22 -8.80 4.98
C PRO A 208 -5.77 -7.41 4.51
N TRP A 209 -6.18 -6.36 5.22
CA TRP A 209 -5.82 -4.96 4.95
C TRP A 209 -4.55 -4.51 5.68
N SER A 210 -4.01 -5.33 6.57
CA SER A 210 -2.73 -5.09 7.24
C SER A 210 -1.61 -5.78 6.48
N ALA A 211 -0.76 -5.00 5.78
CA ALA A 211 0.37 -5.54 5.03
C ALA A 211 1.30 -6.38 5.91
N VAL A 212 1.57 -5.93 7.15
CA VAL A 212 2.39 -6.66 8.10
C VAL A 212 1.77 -7.99 8.50
N GLU A 213 0.45 -8.02 8.79
CA GLU A 213 -0.24 -9.24 9.18
C GLU A 213 -0.32 -10.25 8.03
N VAL A 214 -0.61 -9.78 6.82
CA VAL A 214 -0.58 -10.59 5.59
C VAL A 214 0.79 -11.21 5.38
N TYR A 215 1.87 -10.46 5.60
CA TYR A 215 3.24 -10.95 5.46
C TYR A 215 3.56 -12.01 6.52
N ILE A 216 3.38 -11.69 7.82
CA ILE A 216 3.72 -12.61 8.91
C ILE A 216 2.86 -13.88 8.90
N SER A 217 1.61 -13.80 8.41
CA SER A 217 0.72 -14.96 8.25
C SER A 217 1.27 -16.00 7.26
N ARG A 218 2.20 -15.62 6.40
CA ARG A 218 2.89 -16.50 5.44
C ARG A 218 4.31 -16.88 5.85
N GLY A 219 4.78 -16.42 7.01
CA GLY A 219 6.16 -16.60 7.47
C GLY A 219 7.08 -15.49 6.96
N THR A 220 8.40 -15.61 7.16
CA THR A 220 9.39 -14.61 6.70
C THR A 220 10.05 -15.03 5.40
N THR A 221 10.49 -16.28 5.30
CA THR A 221 11.31 -16.76 4.16
C THR A 221 10.53 -16.72 2.85
N TYR A 222 9.28 -17.19 2.84
CA TYR A 222 8.48 -17.27 1.63
C TYR A 222 8.09 -15.90 1.08
N PRO A 223 7.46 -14.99 1.86
CA PRO A 223 7.14 -13.65 1.37
C PRO A 223 8.36 -12.85 0.95
N PHE A 224 9.48 -12.96 1.67
CA PHE A 224 10.74 -12.30 1.27
C PHE A 224 11.22 -12.77 -0.10
N LEU A 225 11.22 -14.09 -0.36
CA LEU A 225 11.64 -14.61 -1.67
C LEU A 225 10.62 -14.27 -2.78
N HIS A 226 9.33 -14.18 -2.44
CA HIS A 226 8.31 -13.72 -3.37
C HIS A 226 8.53 -12.26 -3.77
N SER A 227 8.85 -11.38 -2.81
CA SER A 227 9.07 -9.95 -3.04
C SER A 227 10.38 -9.63 -3.79
N VAL A 228 11.25 -10.63 -4.07
CA VAL A 228 12.46 -10.38 -4.90
C VAL A 228 12.11 -9.90 -6.31
N GLN A 229 10.98 -10.32 -6.86
CA GLN A 229 10.50 -9.83 -8.16
C GLN A 229 10.22 -8.32 -8.14
N ASP A 230 9.74 -7.78 -7.00
CA ASP A 230 9.41 -6.36 -6.83
C ASP A 230 10.66 -5.47 -6.77
N MET A 231 11.85 -6.07 -6.59
CA MET A 231 13.11 -5.35 -6.73
C MET A 231 13.40 -4.89 -8.17
N PHE A 232 12.74 -5.50 -9.15
CA PHE A 232 12.99 -5.24 -10.55
C PHE A 232 11.64 -4.99 -11.25
N PRO A 233 10.96 -3.84 -10.92
CA PRO A 233 9.71 -3.51 -11.57
C PRO A 233 9.91 -3.45 -13.08
N GLU A 234 8.97 -4.00 -13.82
CA GLU A 234 9.04 -3.98 -15.27
C GLU A 234 8.84 -2.54 -15.79
N PRO A 235 9.76 -2.04 -16.61
CA PRO A 235 9.59 -0.73 -17.19
C PRO A 235 8.38 -0.69 -18.15
N PRO A 236 7.72 0.46 -18.31
CA PRO A 236 6.67 0.64 -19.30
C PRO A 236 7.15 0.25 -20.71
N GLU A 237 6.20 -0.18 -21.55
CA GLU A 237 6.51 -0.56 -22.93
C GLU A 237 7.24 0.58 -23.68
N GLY A 238 8.35 0.23 -24.32
CA GLY A 238 9.18 1.18 -25.06
C GLY A 238 9.99 2.15 -24.19
N TYR A 239 10.11 1.89 -22.89
CA TYR A 239 10.93 2.72 -21.99
C TYR A 239 12.39 2.80 -22.44
N ARG A 240 12.91 4.00 -22.46
CA ARG A 240 14.34 4.31 -22.61
C ARG A 240 14.69 5.43 -21.64
N GLU A 241 15.62 5.15 -20.73
CA GLU A 241 16.03 6.08 -19.68
C GLU A 241 16.40 7.47 -20.22
N SER A 242 17.22 7.51 -21.29
CA SER A 242 17.64 8.77 -21.91
C SER A 242 16.49 9.58 -22.50
N GLU A 243 15.46 8.91 -23.04
CA GLU A 243 14.26 9.56 -23.57
C GLU A 243 13.38 10.08 -22.44
N ALA A 244 13.14 9.27 -21.40
CA ALA A 244 12.35 9.68 -20.24
C ALA A 244 12.98 10.89 -19.53
N LYS A 245 14.31 10.89 -19.38
CA LYS A 245 15.06 12.03 -18.86
C LYS A 245 14.89 13.27 -19.74
N GLN A 246 15.04 13.14 -21.05
CA GLN A 246 14.86 14.26 -21.99
C GLN A 246 13.43 14.82 -21.98
N ILE A 247 12.41 13.97 -21.77
CA ILE A 247 11.02 14.43 -21.65
C ILE A 247 10.88 15.39 -20.46
N LEU A 248 11.43 15.04 -19.30
CA LEU A 248 11.37 15.89 -18.12
C LEU A 248 12.25 17.15 -18.27
N GLU A 249 13.45 17.04 -18.87
CA GLU A 249 14.36 18.17 -19.10
C GLU A 249 13.83 19.21 -20.10
N GLN A 250 12.72 18.93 -20.81
CA GLN A 250 12.05 19.91 -21.66
C GLN A 250 11.35 21.02 -20.85
N TYR A 251 11.05 20.73 -19.60
CA TYR A 251 10.35 21.65 -18.70
C TYR A 251 11.33 22.20 -17.67
N ALA A 252 11.20 23.48 -17.37
CA ALA A 252 11.92 24.07 -16.25
C ALA A 252 11.11 23.93 -14.98
N ASP A 253 11.74 23.45 -13.92
CA ASP A 253 11.13 23.47 -12.60
C ASP A 253 10.88 24.92 -12.20
N THR A 254 9.70 25.20 -11.68
CA THR A 254 9.26 26.55 -11.33
C THR A 254 8.76 26.55 -9.89
N ASP A 255 9.34 27.42 -9.08
CA ASP A 255 8.93 27.62 -7.70
C ASP A 255 7.59 28.38 -7.63
N ILE A 256 6.87 28.18 -6.53
CA ILE A 256 5.71 28.99 -6.18
C ILE A 256 6.24 30.37 -5.76
N PRO A 257 5.79 31.50 -6.38
CA PRO A 257 6.20 32.84 -5.96
C PRO A 257 5.87 33.07 -4.48
N ASP A 258 6.78 33.70 -3.74
CA ASP A 258 6.61 33.87 -2.28
C ASP A 258 5.30 34.58 -1.92
N GLU A 259 4.89 35.56 -2.73
CA GLU A 259 3.63 36.29 -2.57
C GLU A 259 2.36 35.46 -2.91
N GLN A 260 2.53 34.30 -3.53
CA GLN A 260 1.46 33.36 -3.88
C GLN A 260 1.47 32.10 -3.01
N LYS A 261 2.40 31.99 -2.06
CA LYS A 261 2.40 30.87 -1.10
C LYS A 261 1.25 31.04 -0.13
N ILE A 262 0.31 30.12 -0.18
CA ILE A 262 -0.92 30.11 0.61
C ILE A 262 -1.09 28.76 1.31
N THR A 263 -1.90 28.71 2.35
CA THR A 263 -2.27 27.45 2.99
C THR A 263 -3.07 26.57 2.02
N VAL A 264 -2.62 25.32 1.86
CA VAL A 264 -3.27 24.30 1.02
C VAL A 264 -3.79 23.17 1.91
N VAL A 265 -5.10 22.94 1.89
CA VAL A 265 -5.75 21.87 2.64
C VAL A 265 -6.33 20.87 1.65
N GLY A 266 -5.92 19.60 1.74
CA GLY A 266 -6.51 18.49 0.98
C GLY A 266 -7.23 17.53 1.91
N ILE A 267 -8.47 17.16 1.59
CA ILE A 267 -9.22 16.16 2.36
C ILE A 267 -9.78 15.12 1.39
N MET A 268 -9.27 13.90 1.49
CA MET A 268 -9.86 12.75 0.84
C MET A 268 -10.97 12.18 1.71
N LEU A 269 -12.17 12.09 1.17
CA LEU A 269 -13.38 11.69 1.87
C LEU A 269 -13.68 10.21 1.63
N GLU A 270 -13.69 9.41 2.69
CA GLU A 270 -13.93 7.97 2.67
C GLU A 270 -15.28 7.61 2.05
N ALA A 271 -15.27 6.76 1.03
CA ALA A 271 -16.44 6.25 0.29
C ALA A 271 -17.42 7.35 -0.14
N PHE A 272 -16.94 8.57 -0.37
CA PHE A 272 -17.79 9.72 -0.65
C PHE A 272 -18.25 9.74 -2.11
N SER A 273 -19.58 9.66 -2.29
CA SER A 273 -20.20 9.64 -3.61
C SER A 273 -21.52 10.38 -3.59
N ASP A 274 -21.86 11.05 -4.68
CA ASP A 274 -23.20 11.58 -4.89
C ASP A 274 -24.11 10.48 -5.47
N LEU A 275 -24.97 9.93 -4.63
CA LEU A 275 -25.95 8.95 -5.09
C LEU A 275 -27.18 9.59 -5.75
N SER A 276 -27.31 10.92 -5.72
CA SER A 276 -28.36 11.59 -6.49
C SER A 276 -28.09 11.58 -8.00
N ASP A 277 -26.87 11.19 -8.41
CA ASP A 277 -26.56 10.89 -9.83
C ASP A 277 -27.35 9.69 -10.36
N PHE A 278 -27.77 8.78 -9.48
CA PHE A 278 -28.61 7.65 -9.88
C PHE A 278 -30.08 8.08 -10.02
N PRO A 279 -30.68 7.98 -11.21
CA PRO A 279 -32.06 8.41 -11.45
C PRO A 279 -33.04 7.85 -10.43
N GLN A 280 -32.87 6.60 -10.01
CA GLN A 280 -33.74 5.91 -9.06
C GLN A 280 -33.76 6.56 -7.67
N LEU A 281 -32.63 7.14 -7.26
CA LEU A 281 -32.47 7.84 -5.98
C LEU A 281 -32.80 9.34 -6.13
N ASN A 282 -32.47 9.95 -7.26
CA ASN A 282 -32.77 11.35 -7.55
C ASN A 282 -34.28 11.67 -7.57
N GLU A 283 -35.13 10.71 -7.96
CA GLU A 283 -36.56 10.84 -7.88
C GLU A 283 -37.10 10.97 -6.45
N ILE A 284 -36.31 10.52 -5.45
CA ILE A 284 -36.68 10.56 -4.03
C ILE A 284 -36.31 11.92 -3.45
N PHE A 285 -37.33 12.72 -3.10
CA PHE A 285 -37.13 14.08 -2.59
C PHE A 285 -36.16 14.14 -1.39
N ALA A 286 -36.24 13.19 -0.45
CA ALA A 286 -35.37 13.17 0.74
C ALA A 286 -33.90 12.99 0.37
N VAL A 287 -33.61 12.18 -0.66
CA VAL A 287 -32.25 11.96 -1.15
C VAL A 287 -31.74 13.20 -1.86
N ARG A 288 -32.50 13.72 -2.81
CA ARG A 288 -32.14 14.95 -3.53
C ARG A 288 -31.87 16.13 -2.60
N ASN A 289 -32.74 16.34 -1.60
CA ASN A 289 -32.58 17.41 -0.62
C ASN A 289 -31.35 17.23 0.29
N LEU A 290 -30.90 16.00 0.49
CA LEU A 290 -29.66 15.70 1.23
C LEU A 290 -28.44 16.24 0.49
N TYR A 291 -28.38 16.08 -0.84
CA TYR A 291 -27.24 16.51 -1.67
C TYR A 291 -27.31 17.98 -2.13
N GLU A 292 -28.47 18.67 -2.00
CA GLU A 292 -28.58 20.07 -2.39
C GLU A 292 -27.47 20.97 -1.78
N PRO A 293 -27.04 20.81 -0.50
CA PRO A 293 -25.95 21.59 0.05
C PRO A 293 -24.57 21.29 -0.56
N LEU A 294 -24.36 20.07 -1.07
CA LEU A 294 -23.15 19.73 -1.83
C LEU A 294 -23.17 20.46 -3.18
N HIS A 295 -24.25 20.37 -3.93
CA HIS A 295 -24.40 21.05 -5.22
C HIS A 295 -24.29 22.59 -5.10
N GLU A 296 -24.78 23.16 -3.98
CA GLU A 296 -24.55 24.57 -3.68
C GLU A 296 -23.06 24.89 -3.50
N LEU A 297 -22.29 24.02 -2.83
CA LEU A 297 -20.86 24.19 -2.65
C LEU A 297 -20.11 24.03 -3.97
N GLU A 298 -20.45 23.03 -4.78
CA GLU A 298 -19.91 22.81 -6.12
C GLU A 298 -20.10 24.04 -7.02
N SER A 299 -21.26 24.67 -6.99
CA SER A 299 -21.55 25.89 -7.77
C SER A 299 -20.66 27.08 -7.43
N ARG A 300 -19.96 27.05 -6.29
CA ARG A 300 -19.03 28.08 -5.80
C ARG A 300 -17.57 27.64 -5.86
N SER A 301 -17.29 26.49 -6.44
CA SER A 301 -15.99 25.85 -6.54
C SER A 301 -15.67 25.51 -7.99
N VAL A 302 -14.44 25.11 -8.25
CA VAL A 302 -14.15 24.28 -9.43
C VAL A 302 -14.49 22.85 -9.05
N SER A 303 -15.42 22.21 -9.74
CA SER A 303 -15.91 20.88 -9.39
C SER A 303 -16.01 19.95 -10.60
N GLY A 304 -15.94 18.66 -10.38
CA GLY A 304 -16.04 17.63 -11.39
C GLY A 304 -15.97 16.23 -10.77
N ASN A 305 -15.69 15.21 -11.58
CA ASN A 305 -15.54 13.85 -11.09
C ASN A 305 -14.09 13.37 -11.16
N LEU A 306 -13.67 12.64 -10.13
CA LEU A 306 -12.51 11.74 -10.24
C LEU A 306 -12.98 10.41 -10.82
N LEU A 307 -12.29 9.95 -11.84
CA LEU A 307 -12.42 8.59 -12.36
C LEU A 307 -11.30 7.77 -11.74
N THR A 308 -11.62 7.11 -10.62
CA THR A 308 -10.66 6.35 -9.80
C THR A 308 -10.30 5.01 -10.44
N ASN A 309 -9.26 4.34 -9.94
CA ASN A 309 -8.90 2.98 -10.38
C ASN A 309 -9.61 1.87 -9.60
N ILE A 310 -10.35 2.24 -8.54
CA ILE A 310 -10.80 1.31 -7.51
C ILE A 310 -12.30 1.45 -7.22
N PHE A 311 -12.88 0.38 -6.68
CA PHE A 311 -14.27 0.31 -6.24
C PHE A 311 -14.35 -0.37 -4.86
N ALA A 312 -15.09 0.24 -3.94
CA ALA A 312 -15.44 -0.37 -2.66
C ALA A 312 -14.25 -0.76 -1.77
N GLY A 313 -13.15 -0.04 -1.87
CA GLY A 313 -11.92 -0.28 -1.08
C GLY A 313 -10.67 -0.02 -1.88
N GLY A 314 -9.50 -0.08 -1.22
CA GLY A 314 -8.23 0.29 -1.86
C GLY A 314 -7.93 1.78 -1.80
N THR A 315 -8.46 2.48 -0.80
CA THR A 315 -8.38 3.92 -0.55
C THR A 315 -7.04 4.56 -0.92
N THR A 316 -5.94 3.88 -0.61
CA THR A 316 -4.57 4.38 -0.86
C THR A 316 -4.24 4.53 -2.35
N ASN A 317 -4.93 3.85 -3.25
CA ASN A 317 -4.71 4.04 -4.69
C ASN A 317 -5.05 5.48 -5.11
N THR A 318 -6.20 5.99 -4.68
CA THR A 318 -6.60 7.38 -4.91
C THR A 318 -5.75 8.37 -4.12
N GLU A 319 -5.46 8.06 -2.83
CA GLU A 319 -4.62 8.88 -1.94
C GLU A 319 -3.23 9.13 -2.54
N TRP A 320 -2.55 8.06 -2.90
CA TRP A 320 -1.18 8.15 -3.42
C TRP A 320 -1.15 8.70 -4.84
N GLY A 321 -2.17 8.41 -5.66
CA GLY A 321 -2.33 9.06 -6.97
C GLY A 321 -2.36 10.58 -6.85
N PHE A 322 -3.13 11.13 -5.90
CA PHE A 322 -3.17 12.56 -5.60
C PHE A 322 -1.83 13.10 -5.08
N LEU A 323 -1.18 12.38 -4.15
CA LEU A 323 0.04 12.86 -3.48
C LEU A 323 1.32 12.71 -4.31
N THR A 324 1.32 11.91 -5.38
CA THR A 324 2.51 11.66 -6.21
C THR A 324 2.32 12.05 -7.68
N GLY A 325 1.07 12.07 -8.13
CA GLY A 325 0.76 12.18 -9.54
C GLY A 325 1.01 10.89 -10.32
N TYR A 326 1.17 9.75 -9.68
CA TYR A 326 1.38 8.48 -10.35
C TYR A 326 0.05 7.82 -10.69
N SER A 327 -0.13 7.44 -11.95
CA SER A 327 -1.35 6.80 -12.42
C SER A 327 -1.42 5.30 -12.10
N GLN A 328 -0.27 4.69 -11.90
CA GLN A 328 -0.10 3.29 -11.54
C GLN A 328 1.03 3.20 -10.52
N HIS A 329 0.81 2.54 -9.41
CA HIS A 329 1.82 2.35 -8.38
C HIS A 329 1.50 1.14 -7.52
N GLU A 330 2.54 0.52 -6.99
CA GLU A 330 2.47 -0.45 -5.89
C GLU A 330 2.63 0.29 -4.55
N GLU A 331 2.51 -0.45 -3.45
CA GLU A 331 2.78 0.11 -2.12
C GLU A 331 4.24 0.59 -2.04
N PHE A 332 4.43 1.84 -1.64
CA PHE A 332 5.76 2.42 -1.50
C PHE A 332 6.52 1.76 -0.34
N ARG A 333 7.77 1.37 -0.60
CA ARG A 333 8.64 0.65 0.33
C ARG A 333 9.90 1.43 0.71
N GLY A 334 9.97 2.69 0.35
CA GLY A 334 11.07 3.60 0.66
C GLY A 334 10.72 5.02 0.23
N PRO A 335 11.61 5.99 0.53
CA PRO A 335 11.40 7.37 0.12
C PRO A 335 11.09 7.48 -1.37
N ILE A 336 10.07 8.28 -1.70
CA ILE A 336 9.54 8.46 -3.04
C ILE A 336 9.41 9.93 -3.37
N ASN A 337 9.49 10.28 -4.63
CA ASN A 337 9.16 11.61 -5.12
C ASN A 337 7.65 11.87 -4.97
N SER A 338 7.27 12.99 -4.35
CA SER A 338 5.88 13.32 -4.04
C SER A 338 5.64 14.83 -4.08
N TYR A 339 4.39 15.23 -4.15
CA TYR A 339 4.00 16.63 -4.00
C TYR A 339 4.16 17.13 -2.58
N VAL A 340 4.14 16.26 -1.58
CA VAL A 340 4.49 16.59 -0.19
C VAL A 340 5.90 17.16 -0.12
N ARG A 341 6.87 16.47 -0.77
CA ARG A 341 8.27 16.95 -0.85
C ARG A 341 8.40 18.22 -1.66
N TYR A 342 7.67 18.32 -2.77
CA TYR A 342 7.65 19.56 -3.54
C TYR A 342 7.22 20.76 -2.67
N PHE A 343 6.13 20.66 -1.91
CA PHE A 343 5.69 21.71 -1.00
C PHE A 343 6.76 22.02 0.06
N LYS A 344 7.41 21.00 0.62
CA LYS A 344 8.52 21.21 1.58
C LYS A 344 9.70 21.94 0.96
N ASP A 345 10.08 21.59 -0.26
CA ASP A 345 11.15 22.28 -1.01
C ASP A 345 10.78 23.74 -1.30
N GLN A 346 9.47 24.05 -1.37
CA GLN A 346 8.94 25.41 -1.43
C GLN A 346 8.86 26.11 -0.06
N GLY A 347 9.28 25.44 1.03
CA GLY A 347 9.29 25.98 2.38
C GLY A 347 7.97 25.83 3.15
N TYR A 348 7.10 24.90 2.77
CA TYR A 348 5.89 24.56 3.52
C TYR A 348 6.18 23.57 4.64
N ASP A 349 5.40 23.68 5.74
CA ASP A 349 5.25 22.58 6.69
C ASP A 349 4.19 21.61 6.15
N ALA A 350 4.47 20.31 6.20
CA ALA A 350 3.61 19.28 5.64
C ALA A 350 3.02 18.38 6.73
N LEU A 351 1.71 18.46 6.97
CA LEU A 351 1.02 17.73 8.04
C LEU A 351 0.03 16.73 7.46
N TYR A 352 -0.08 15.55 8.12
CA TYR A 352 -1.04 14.49 7.79
C TYR A 352 -1.96 14.17 8.96
N ARG A 353 -3.27 14.07 8.71
CA ARG A 353 -4.29 13.79 9.75
C ARG A 353 -5.25 12.70 9.28
N HIS A 354 -5.39 11.64 10.08
CA HIS A 354 -6.30 10.53 9.77
C HIS A 354 -6.86 9.88 11.03
N PRO A 355 -8.20 9.89 11.25
CA PRO A 355 -8.82 9.26 12.42
C PRO A 355 -8.71 7.73 12.44
N GLY A 356 -8.29 7.10 11.35
CA GLY A 356 -8.02 5.66 11.29
C GLY A 356 -6.65 5.28 11.86
N TYR A 357 -6.34 3.98 11.81
CA TYR A 357 -5.12 3.42 12.40
C TYR A 357 -3.91 3.57 11.49
N SER A 358 -2.76 3.87 12.09
CA SER A 358 -1.47 4.06 11.40
C SER A 358 -0.97 2.82 10.66
N TRP A 359 -1.30 1.63 11.18
CA TRP A 359 -0.91 0.34 10.58
C TRP A 359 -1.75 -0.04 9.34
N PHE A 360 -2.92 0.56 9.17
CA PHE A 360 -3.79 0.28 8.04
C PHE A 360 -3.16 0.83 6.77
N TYR A 361 -2.94 -0.02 5.76
CA TYR A 361 -2.16 0.29 4.55
C TYR A 361 -0.72 0.76 4.81
N ASN A 362 -0.13 0.40 5.96
CA ASN A 362 1.24 0.80 6.30
C ASN A 362 1.46 2.33 6.29
N ARG A 363 0.40 3.12 6.56
CA ARG A 363 0.40 4.57 6.41
C ARG A 363 1.50 5.27 7.21
N SER A 364 1.84 4.78 8.41
CA SER A 364 2.91 5.40 9.20
C SER A 364 4.25 5.44 8.47
N ASN A 365 4.62 4.33 7.79
CA ASN A 365 5.86 4.27 7.02
C ASN A 365 5.72 4.98 5.66
N VAL A 366 4.60 4.77 4.96
CA VAL A 366 4.39 5.38 3.64
C VAL A 366 4.35 6.90 3.71
N ASN A 367 3.73 7.48 4.74
CA ASN A 367 3.70 8.94 4.91
C ASN A 367 5.08 9.53 5.22
N GLU A 368 5.94 8.80 5.95
CA GLU A 368 7.35 9.15 6.10
C GLU A 368 8.08 9.11 4.74
N TYR A 369 7.79 8.09 3.90
CA TYR A 369 8.38 7.99 2.56
C TYR A 369 7.91 9.10 1.62
N LEU A 370 6.65 9.52 1.73
CA LEU A 370 6.09 10.67 1.01
C LEU A 370 6.68 12.00 1.49
N GLY A 371 7.17 12.08 2.73
CA GLY A 371 7.89 13.23 3.25
C GLY A 371 7.13 14.12 4.23
N PHE A 372 5.98 13.71 4.77
CA PHE A 372 5.28 14.47 5.80
C PHE A 372 6.15 14.72 7.04
N ASP A 373 6.02 15.90 7.65
CA ASP A 373 6.75 16.27 8.87
C ASP A 373 6.11 15.69 10.12
N GLU A 374 4.79 15.65 10.14
CA GLU A 374 4.01 15.13 11.27
C GLU A 374 2.77 14.38 10.78
N CYS A 375 2.55 13.21 11.35
CA CYS A 375 1.38 12.39 11.08
C CYS A 375 0.63 12.09 12.38
N VAL A 376 -0.68 12.38 12.41
CA VAL A 376 -1.55 12.06 13.55
C VAL A 376 -2.61 11.07 13.11
N PHE A 377 -2.69 9.95 13.84
CA PHE A 377 -3.59 8.85 13.62
C PHE A 377 -4.51 8.61 14.84
N ASN A 378 -5.34 7.57 14.77
CA ASN A 378 -6.19 7.18 15.89
C ASN A 378 -5.37 7.03 17.18
N GLU A 379 -4.27 6.28 17.14
CA GLU A 379 -3.44 5.94 18.30
C GLU A 379 -2.69 7.15 18.90
N SER A 380 -2.44 8.17 18.10
CA SER A 380 -1.61 9.31 18.50
C SER A 380 -2.38 10.59 18.81
N GLY A 381 -3.69 10.66 18.46
CA GLY A 381 -4.45 11.90 18.69
C GLY A 381 -5.96 11.77 18.64
N PHE A 382 -6.52 10.90 17.79
CA PHE A 382 -7.98 10.82 17.61
C PHE A 382 -8.66 9.80 18.53
N GLY A 383 -7.97 8.77 18.99
CA GLY A 383 -8.58 7.67 19.76
C GLY A 383 -9.24 8.08 21.07
N ASP A 384 -8.74 9.13 21.72
CA ASP A 384 -9.35 9.70 22.93
C ASP A 384 -10.54 10.62 22.62
N LEU A 385 -10.71 11.04 21.38
CA LEU A 385 -11.74 11.98 20.92
C LEU A 385 -12.94 11.28 20.26
N ILE A 386 -12.76 10.07 19.75
CA ILE A 386 -13.75 9.32 18.97
C ILE A 386 -13.96 7.96 19.62
N SER A 387 -15.16 7.73 20.21
CA SER A 387 -15.52 6.38 20.67
C SER A 387 -15.77 5.45 19.49
N ILE A 388 -15.60 4.12 19.68
CA ILE A 388 -15.87 3.11 18.64
C ILE A 388 -17.31 3.21 18.14
N GLU A 389 -18.27 3.51 19.02
CA GLU A 389 -19.69 3.66 18.66
C GLU A 389 -19.95 4.91 17.84
N ASP A 390 -19.18 5.98 18.04
CA ASP A 390 -19.31 7.26 17.33
C ASP A 390 -18.49 7.36 16.05
N ALA A 391 -17.51 6.46 15.85
CA ALA A 391 -16.53 6.54 14.76
C ALA A 391 -17.18 6.64 13.37
N LEU A 392 -18.29 5.93 13.14
CA LEU A 392 -19.00 5.91 11.86
C LEU A 392 -19.84 7.16 11.58
N PHE A 393 -20.18 7.97 12.61
CA PHE A 393 -21.13 9.07 12.46
C PHE A 393 -20.61 10.43 12.92
N LYS A 394 -19.49 10.48 13.64
CA LYS A 394 -18.94 11.71 14.23
C LYS A 394 -17.47 11.94 13.92
N SER A 395 -16.80 11.01 13.26
CA SER A 395 -15.37 11.15 13.04
C SER A 395 -15.01 12.36 12.17
N ASP A 396 -15.85 12.73 11.20
CA ASP A 396 -15.61 13.91 10.36
C ASP A 396 -15.79 15.21 11.15
N THR A 397 -16.67 15.24 12.16
CA THR A 397 -16.78 16.39 13.05
C THR A 397 -15.50 16.61 13.83
N VAL A 398 -14.95 15.54 14.43
CA VAL A 398 -13.71 15.58 15.18
C VAL A 398 -12.53 15.91 14.26
N LEU A 399 -12.51 15.36 13.04
CA LEU A 399 -11.49 15.65 12.06
C LEU A 399 -11.48 17.14 11.69
N VAL A 400 -12.64 17.72 11.37
CA VAL A 400 -12.74 19.14 11.02
C VAL A 400 -12.33 20.03 12.19
N ASP A 401 -12.71 19.68 13.44
CA ASP A 401 -12.23 20.39 14.64
C ASP A 401 -10.70 20.36 14.74
N TYR A 402 -10.10 19.18 14.45
CA TYR A 402 -8.65 19.02 14.50
C TYR A 402 -7.95 19.87 13.43
N LEU A 403 -8.45 19.84 12.19
CA LEU A 403 -7.90 20.62 11.07
C LEU A 403 -8.02 22.13 11.33
N LEU A 404 -9.14 22.60 11.86
CA LEU A 404 -9.31 24.00 12.24
C LEU A 404 -8.34 24.41 13.35
N ASN A 405 -8.09 23.53 14.33
CA ASN A 405 -7.10 23.79 15.38
C ASN A 405 -5.67 23.83 14.83
N ASP A 406 -5.32 22.96 13.88
CA ASP A 406 -4.02 23.03 13.20
C ASP A 406 -3.82 24.39 12.51
N ILE A 407 -4.85 24.87 11.80
CA ILE A 407 -4.81 26.18 11.13
C ILE A 407 -4.77 27.30 12.18
N ASP A 408 -5.61 27.28 13.23
CA ASP A 408 -5.68 28.32 14.27
C ASP A 408 -4.42 28.42 15.13
N SER A 409 -3.65 27.35 15.24
CA SER A 409 -2.41 27.33 16.01
C SER A 409 -1.25 28.06 15.32
N ARG A 410 -1.41 28.42 14.04
CA ARG A 410 -0.36 29.06 13.24
C ARG A 410 -0.36 30.57 13.40
N THR A 411 0.81 31.15 13.23
CA THR A 411 1.07 32.59 13.29
C THR A 411 1.62 33.10 11.96
N GLU A 412 1.67 34.40 11.76
CA GLU A 412 2.24 35.01 10.55
C GLU A 412 3.73 34.71 10.35
N ASP A 413 4.43 34.31 11.42
CA ASP A 413 5.86 33.97 11.37
C ASP A 413 6.13 32.51 10.99
N ASP A 414 5.07 31.66 10.94
CA ASP A 414 5.20 30.26 10.56
C ASP A 414 5.27 30.08 9.03
N ASN A 415 5.85 28.96 8.60
CA ASN A 415 5.87 28.57 7.20
C ASN A 415 4.45 28.41 6.64
N PRO A 416 4.20 28.56 5.34
CA PRO A 416 2.91 28.18 4.75
C PRO A 416 2.62 26.69 5.00
N LEU A 417 1.35 26.30 5.04
CA LEU A 417 0.91 24.97 5.44
C LEU A 417 0.40 24.16 4.24
N PHE A 418 0.94 22.94 4.07
CA PHE A 418 0.31 21.86 3.32
C PHE A 418 -0.27 20.85 4.29
N LEU A 419 -1.60 20.82 4.43
CA LEU A 419 -2.33 19.95 5.35
C LEU A 419 -3.15 18.94 4.55
N PHE A 420 -2.77 17.65 4.63
CA PHE A 420 -3.53 16.60 3.97
C PHE A 420 -4.20 15.68 4.98
N SER A 421 -5.42 15.27 4.67
CA SER A 421 -6.23 14.47 5.55
C SER A 421 -7.02 13.41 4.79
N VAL A 422 -7.25 12.28 5.46
CA VAL A 422 -8.15 11.22 5.01
C VAL A 422 -9.24 11.03 6.05
N SER A 423 -10.50 11.13 5.66
CA SER A 423 -11.62 10.90 6.57
C SER A 423 -11.84 9.41 6.85
N TYR A 424 -12.74 9.07 7.77
CA TYR A 424 -13.05 7.69 8.13
C TYR A 424 -14.55 7.40 8.25
N GLN A 425 -15.40 8.41 8.32
CA GLN A 425 -16.79 8.32 8.75
C GLN A 425 -17.63 7.34 7.93
N ASN A 426 -17.49 7.33 6.62
CA ASN A 426 -18.35 6.53 5.73
C ASN A 426 -17.79 5.14 5.42
N HIS A 427 -16.78 4.67 6.17
CA HIS A 427 -16.21 3.34 5.98
C HIS A 427 -17.24 2.24 6.26
N GLY A 428 -17.43 1.33 5.30
CA GLY A 428 -18.31 0.16 5.45
C GLY A 428 -17.79 -0.87 6.47
N PRO A 429 -18.55 -1.93 6.74
CA PRO A 429 -19.84 -2.28 6.17
C PRO A 429 -21.02 -1.52 6.82
N TYR A 430 -22.06 -1.24 6.04
CA TYR A 430 -23.29 -0.61 6.55
C TYR A 430 -24.27 -1.68 7.04
N SER A 431 -24.96 -1.42 8.18
CA SER A 431 -25.92 -2.37 8.75
C SER A 431 -27.08 -2.63 7.77
N SER A 432 -27.42 -3.91 7.59
CA SER A 432 -28.55 -4.38 6.81
C SER A 432 -29.81 -4.67 7.64
N GLU A 433 -29.71 -4.56 8.97
CA GLU A 433 -30.80 -4.92 9.89
C GLU A 433 -31.55 -3.69 10.43
N THR A 434 -30.81 -2.60 10.69
CA THR A 434 -31.32 -1.37 11.30
C THR A 434 -30.73 -0.14 10.60
N TYR A 435 -31.43 1.00 10.69
CA TYR A 435 -30.94 2.30 10.19
C TYR A 435 -31.24 3.42 11.18
N TRP A 436 -30.52 4.54 11.05
CA TRP A 436 -30.66 5.71 11.91
C TRP A 436 -31.68 6.69 11.35
N ASP A 437 -31.50 7.15 10.12
CA ASP A 437 -32.38 8.07 9.42
C ASP A 437 -33.10 7.37 8.27
N GLU A 438 -34.31 7.81 7.93
CA GLU A 438 -35.12 7.23 6.86
C GLU A 438 -35.16 8.14 5.63
N TYR A 439 -34.49 7.73 4.56
CA TYR A 439 -34.53 8.36 3.24
C TYR A 439 -35.35 7.50 2.26
N VAL A 440 -35.13 6.19 2.31
CA VAL A 440 -35.78 5.20 1.46
C VAL A 440 -36.49 4.14 2.28
N THR A 441 -37.58 3.61 1.76
CA THR A 441 -38.36 2.51 2.38
C THR A 441 -38.84 1.53 1.33
N PRO A 442 -39.03 0.24 1.69
CA PRO A 442 -39.59 -0.76 0.75
C PRO A 442 -40.93 -0.35 0.13
N ALA A 443 -41.76 0.35 0.90
CA ALA A 443 -43.06 0.80 0.43
C ALA A 443 -43.01 1.88 -0.69
N LYS A 444 -41.91 2.67 -0.71
CA LYS A 444 -41.69 3.72 -1.72
C LYS A 444 -40.91 3.22 -2.93
N THR A 445 -39.95 2.34 -2.71
CA THR A 445 -38.96 1.93 -3.72
C THR A 445 -39.26 0.55 -4.32
N GLY A 446 -39.92 -0.33 -3.57
CA GLY A 446 -40.09 -1.75 -3.92
C GLY A 446 -38.82 -2.60 -3.60
N TRP A 447 -37.77 -1.99 -3.02
CA TRP A 447 -36.54 -2.69 -2.64
C TRP A 447 -36.70 -3.45 -1.33
N SER A 448 -35.82 -4.40 -1.07
CA SER A 448 -35.79 -5.16 0.18
C SER A 448 -35.54 -4.24 1.39
N MET A 449 -35.94 -4.68 2.58
CA MET A 449 -35.64 -3.96 3.82
C MET A 449 -34.12 -3.89 4.05
N GLU A 450 -33.39 -4.97 3.73
CA GLU A 450 -31.93 -5.04 3.82
C GLU A 450 -31.27 -3.94 2.99
N SER A 451 -31.62 -3.81 1.71
CA SER A 451 -31.09 -2.76 0.83
C SER A 451 -31.46 -1.36 1.31
N CYS A 452 -32.70 -1.17 1.77
CA CYS A 452 -33.10 0.11 2.33
C CYS A 452 -32.30 0.48 3.59
N CYS A 453 -32.01 -0.48 4.48
CA CYS A 453 -31.16 -0.24 5.65
C CYS A 453 -29.74 0.19 5.25
N VAL A 454 -29.10 -0.52 4.33
CA VAL A 454 -27.76 -0.19 3.84
C VAL A 454 -27.71 1.22 3.24
N ILE A 455 -28.67 1.55 2.35
CA ILE A 455 -28.73 2.88 1.73
C ILE A 455 -28.97 3.98 2.78
N ASN A 456 -29.90 3.78 3.71
CA ASN A 456 -30.23 4.77 4.73
C ASN A 456 -29.04 5.05 5.64
N ASN A 457 -28.28 4.02 6.05
CA ASN A 457 -27.09 4.18 6.89
C ASN A 457 -25.99 4.93 6.15
N TYR A 458 -25.74 4.58 4.89
CA TYR A 458 -24.79 5.32 4.06
C TYR A 458 -25.18 6.79 3.92
N LEU A 459 -26.43 7.08 3.57
CA LEU A 459 -26.92 8.44 3.42
C LEU A 459 -26.88 9.25 4.73
N THR A 460 -27.09 8.60 5.88
CA THR A 460 -26.93 9.25 7.19
C THR A 460 -25.50 9.74 7.40
N GLY A 461 -24.50 8.90 7.07
CA GLY A 461 -23.09 9.29 7.14
C GLY A 461 -22.75 10.42 6.17
N ILE A 462 -23.17 10.30 4.91
CA ILE A 462 -22.95 11.33 3.87
C ILE A 462 -23.55 12.68 4.26
N ARG A 463 -24.76 12.70 4.83
CA ARG A 463 -25.34 13.94 5.34
C ARG A 463 -24.42 14.64 6.33
N SER A 464 -23.90 13.89 7.29
CA SER A 464 -22.97 14.42 8.30
C SER A 464 -21.68 14.94 7.65
N THR A 465 -21.10 14.20 6.70
CA THR A 465 -19.93 14.66 5.94
C THR A 465 -20.20 15.97 5.20
N ILE A 466 -21.31 16.09 4.48
CA ILE A 466 -21.69 17.32 3.77
C ILE A 466 -21.89 18.49 4.75
N GLU A 467 -22.49 18.24 5.92
CA GLU A 467 -22.63 19.26 6.97
C GLU A 467 -21.25 19.75 7.46
N GLN A 468 -20.27 18.86 7.62
CA GLN A 468 -18.90 19.24 8.00
C GLN A 468 -18.16 19.98 6.87
N MET A 469 -18.31 19.57 5.62
CA MET A 469 -17.77 20.31 4.46
C MET A 469 -18.29 21.76 4.43
N ARG A 470 -19.59 21.95 4.63
CA ARG A 470 -20.20 23.29 4.71
C ARG A 470 -19.72 24.09 5.91
N ARG A 471 -19.58 23.45 7.06
CA ARG A 471 -19.02 24.07 8.26
C ARG A 471 -17.59 24.54 7.98
N LEU A 472 -16.73 23.64 7.49
CA LEU A 472 -15.33 23.93 7.19
C LEU A 472 -15.22 25.12 6.21
N THR A 473 -15.90 25.07 5.07
CA THR A 473 -15.85 26.15 4.07
C THR A 473 -16.33 27.50 4.62
N ARG A 474 -17.34 27.50 5.50
CA ARG A 474 -17.80 28.73 6.16
C ARG A 474 -16.77 29.28 7.13
N GLU A 475 -16.11 28.41 7.93
CA GLU A 475 -15.06 28.85 8.87
C GLU A 475 -13.82 29.38 8.10
N LEU A 476 -13.46 28.73 6.97
CA LEU A 476 -12.36 29.20 6.12
C LEU A 476 -12.70 30.53 5.42
N GLU A 477 -13.94 30.74 4.96
CA GLU A 477 -14.38 31.98 4.31
C GLU A 477 -14.29 33.20 5.25
N ALA A 478 -14.45 32.99 6.55
CA ALA A 478 -14.37 34.05 7.56
C ALA A 478 -12.95 34.50 7.91
N ARG A 479 -11.92 33.85 7.32
CA ARG A 479 -10.51 34.13 7.63
C ARG A 479 -9.88 35.11 6.65
N ASP A 480 -8.97 35.94 7.16
CA ASP A 480 -8.12 36.79 6.33
C ASP A 480 -6.88 36.06 5.78
N GLU A 481 -6.57 34.86 6.32
CA GLU A 481 -5.53 33.98 5.80
C GLU A 481 -5.96 33.37 4.46
N PRO A 482 -5.12 33.42 3.41
CA PRO A 482 -5.44 32.81 2.13
C PRO A 482 -5.33 31.29 2.19
N ILE A 483 -6.47 30.61 1.94
CA ILE A 483 -6.60 29.14 2.04
C ILE A 483 -7.32 28.58 0.81
N VAL A 484 -6.70 27.55 0.20
CA VAL A 484 -7.34 26.70 -0.82
C VAL A 484 -7.61 25.34 -0.22
N LEU A 485 -8.82 24.81 -0.48
CA LEU A 485 -9.30 23.53 -0.01
C LEU A 485 -9.63 22.61 -1.19
N VAL A 486 -9.07 21.40 -1.21
CA VAL A 486 -9.41 20.33 -2.16
C VAL A 486 -10.15 19.24 -1.41
N LEU A 487 -11.39 18.94 -1.82
CA LEU A 487 -12.19 17.85 -1.30
C LEU A 487 -12.47 16.85 -2.41
N PHE A 488 -12.32 15.55 -2.15
CA PHE A 488 -12.58 14.51 -3.15
C PHE A 488 -12.88 13.16 -2.51
N GLY A 489 -13.73 12.36 -3.16
CA GLY A 489 -14.01 10.99 -2.75
C GLY A 489 -12.94 10.02 -3.24
N ASP A 490 -12.63 8.99 -2.45
CA ASP A 490 -11.62 7.98 -2.80
C ASP A 490 -12.17 6.87 -3.72
N HIS A 491 -13.38 6.39 -3.46
CA HIS A 491 -14.07 5.36 -4.25
C HIS A 491 -15.57 5.33 -3.96
N LYS A 492 -16.34 4.61 -4.77
CA LYS A 492 -17.75 4.30 -4.51
C LYS A 492 -17.91 3.42 -3.26
N PRO A 493 -19.00 3.56 -2.50
CA PRO A 493 -19.26 2.72 -1.34
C PRO A 493 -19.55 1.27 -1.72
N TRP A 494 -19.12 0.32 -0.86
CA TRP A 494 -19.52 -1.08 -0.98
C TRP A 494 -20.90 -1.29 -0.36
N MET A 495 -21.91 -1.59 -1.20
CA MET A 495 -23.29 -1.74 -0.76
C MET A 495 -23.80 -3.17 -1.00
N GLY A 496 -23.82 -3.95 0.08
CA GLY A 496 -24.27 -5.33 0.08
C GLY A 496 -23.30 -6.33 -0.56
N ASN A 497 -23.45 -7.60 -0.24
CA ASN A 497 -22.60 -8.66 -0.76
C ASN A 497 -22.69 -8.76 -2.28
N GLY A 498 -21.54 -8.74 -2.98
CA GLY A 498 -21.49 -8.78 -4.43
C GLY A 498 -22.20 -7.59 -5.09
N SER A 499 -22.22 -6.43 -4.44
CA SER A 499 -22.89 -5.22 -4.93
C SER A 499 -24.41 -5.38 -5.11
N SER A 500 -25.05 -6.22 -4.27
CA SER A 500 -26.47 -6.59 -4.37
C SER A 500 -27.41 -5.41 -4.31
N VAL A 501 -27.07 -4.35 -3.57
CA VAL A 501 -27.89 -3.14 -3.44
C VAL A 501 -27.93 -2.37 -4.76
N TYR A 502 -26.80 -2.21 -5.46
CA TYR A 502 -26.76 -1.62 -6.79
C TYR A 502 -27.61 -2.40 -7.80
N ALA A 503 -27.51 -3.73 -7.77
CA ALA A 503 -28.31 -4.59 -8.63
C ALA A 503 -29.81 -4.45 -8.35
N GLU A 504 -30.22 -4.37 -7.08
CA GLU A 504 -31.63 -4.18 -6.69
C GLU A 504 -32.13 -2.79 -7.05
N MET A 505 -31.31 -1.76 -6.99
CA MET A 505 -31.62 -0.41 -7.50
C MET A 505 -31.72 -0.37 -9.03
N GLY A 506 -31.25 -1.38 -9.75
CA GLY A 506 -31.15 -1.39 -11.20
C GLY A 506 -30.01 -0.53 -11.75
N VAL A 507 -28.99 -0.28 -10.94
CA VAL A 507 -27.77 0.44 -11.35
C VAL A 507 -26.79 -0.54 -11.99
N SER A 508 -26.44 -0.30 -13.25
CA SER A 508 -25.44 -1.11 -13.94
C SER A 508 -24.03 -0.75 -13.47
N LEU A 509 -23.24 -1.74 -13.11
CA LEU A 509 -21.81 -1.63 -12.80
C LEU A 509 -20.94 -2.27 -13.91
N ASP A 510 -21.46 -2.43 -15.12
CA ASP A 510 -20.74 -3.00 -16.25
C ASP A 510 -19.77 -1.97 -16.84
N VAL A 511 -18.50 -2.06 -16.44
CA VAL A 511 -17.42 -1.17 -16.85
C VAL A 511 -17.11 -1.18 -18.37
N SER A 512 -17.67 -2.13 -19.11
CA SER A 512 -17.58 -2.14 -20.57
C SER A 512 -18.46 -1.08 -21.24
N THR A 513 -19.39 -0.49 -20.48
CA THR A 513 -20.23 0.62 -20.91
C THR A 513 -19.80 1.92 -20.23
N GLN A 514 -19.97 3.06 -20.90
CA GLN A 514 -19.62 4.36 -20.31
C GLN A 514 -20.43 4.63 -19.02
N GLU A 515 -21.73 4.38 -19.02
CA GLU A 515 -22.57 4.51 -17.84
C GLU A 515 -22.07 3.64 -16.68
N GLY A 516 -21.83 2.35 -16.93
CA GLY A 516 -21.36 1.43 -15.91
C GLY A 516 -19.96 1.77 -15.40
N PHE A 517 -19.08 2.32 -16.25
CA PHE A 517 -17.78 2.81 -15.85
C PHE A 517 -17.89 3.98 -14.85
N TYR A 518 -18.75 4.97 -15.15
CA TYR A 518 -19.00 6.07 -14.22
C TYR A 518 -19.66 5.58 -12.93
N ASN A 519 -20.64 4.71 -13.02
CA ASN A 519 -21.31 4.13 -11.84
C ASN A 519 -20.34 3.37 -10.95
N TYR A 520 -19.26 2.84 -11.51
CA TYR A 520 -18.25 2.04 -10.79
C TYR A 520 -17.12 2.92 -10.23
N PHE A 521 -16.57 3.85 -11.03
CA PHE A 521 -15.32 4.53 -10.72
C PHE A 521 -15.45 6.03 -10.40
N SER A 522 -16.58 6.70 -10.66
CA SER A 522 -16.65 8.14 -10.46
C SER A 522 -16.94 8.54 -9.02
N THR A 523 -16.19 9.52 -8.51
CA THR A 523 -16.43 10.19 -7.23
C THR A 523 -16.33 11.70 -7.43
N PRO A 524 -17.07 12.54 -6.67
CA PRO A 524 -16.98 13.99 -6.83
C PRO A 524 -15.66 14.54 -6.29
N TYR A 525 -15.16 15.61 -6.92
CA TYR A 525 -14.15 16.48 -6.33
C TYR A 525 -14.52 17.95 -6.46
N LEU A 526 -13.99 18.77 -5.57
CA LEU A 526 -14.06 20.22 -5.66
C LEU A 526 -12.77 20.90 -5.17
N ILE A 527 -12.44 22.03 -5.79
CA ILE A 527 -11.37 22.95 -5.38
C ILE A 527 -12.03 24.27 -5.01
N TYR A 528 -12.04 24.56 -3.71
CA TYR A 528 -12.61 25.76 -3.12
C TYR A 528 -11.50 26.68 -2.65
N ALA A 529 -11.66 27.97 -2.84
CA ALA A 529 -10.78 29.00 -2.28
C ALA A 529 -11.61 29.99 -1.47
N ASN A 530 -11.11 30.38 -0.29
CA ASN A 530 -11.72 31.46 0.46
C ASN A 530 -11.47 32.82 -0.23
N LYS A 531 -12.11 33.87 0.25
CA LYS A 531 -12.00 35.22 -0.32
C LYS A 531 -10.55 35.69 -0.38
N ALA A 532 -9.78 35.50 0.70
CA ALA A 532 -8.38 35.92 0.78
C ALA A 532 -7.49 35.23 -0.26
N ALA A 533 -7.68 33.91 -0.49
CA ALA A 533 -6.93 33.18 -1.51
C ALA A 533 -7.29 33.63 -2.94
N LYS A 534 -8.57 33.90 -3.22
CA LYS A 534 -9.00 34.45 -4.51
C LYS A 534 -8.36 35.80 -4.80
N GLU A 535 -8.29 36.66 -3.79
CA GLU A 535 -7.66 37.99 -3.90
C GLU A 535 -6.13 37.87 -4.06
N SER A 536 -5.47 37.00 -3.29
CA SER A 536 -4.03 36.77 -3.36
C SER A 536 -3.58 36.19 -4.69
N LEU A 537 -4.31 35.20 -5.21
CA LEU A 537 -3.95 34.50 -6.46
C LEU A 537 -4.53 35.16 -7.71
N GLY A 538 -5.51 36.08 -7.57
CA GLY A 538 -6.19 36.71 -8.69
C GLY A 538 -7.03 35.71 -9.51
N GLN A 539 -7.55 34.64 -8.89
CA GLN A 539 -8.30 33.55 -9.50
C GLN A 539 -9.70 33.44 -8.89
N ASP A 540 -10.70 33.03 -9.67
CA ASP A 540 -12.11 32.96 -9.19
C ASP A 540 -12.46 31.63 -8.52
N PHE A 541 -11.78 30.54 -8.85
CA PHE A 541 -12.03 29.18 -8.36
C PHE A 541 -13.50 28.75 -8.55
N ARG A 542 -14.03 28.96 -9.75
CA ARG A 542 -15.39 28.57 -10.14
C ARG A 542 -15.40 27.96 -11.54
N GLY A 543 -16.18 26.94 -11.72
CA GLY A 543 -16.44 26.37 -13.04
C GLY A 543 -16.39 24.87 -13.08
N ASP A 544 -16.56 24.35 -14.28
CA ASP A 544 -16.46 22.93 -14.57
C ASP A 544 -14.98 22.49 -14.55
N GLY A 545 -14.65 21.63 -13.61
CA GLY A 545 -13.33 21.03 -13.47
C GLY A 545 -13.07 19.85 -14.40
N GLY A 546 -14.16 19.30 -14.95
CA GLY A 546 -14.16 18.12 -15.81
C GLY A 546 -13.93 16.80 -15.07
N ASP A 547 -13.92 15.72 -15.83
CA ASP A 547 -13.66 14.37 -15.32
C ASP A 547 -12.18 14.07 -15.48
N ILE A 548 -11.47 13.74 -14.38
CA ILE A 548 -10.03 13.52 -14.38
C ILE A 548 -9.64 12.30 -13.52
N SER A 549 -8.48 11.70 -13.79
CA SER A 549 -7.91 10.71 -12.88
C SER A 549 -7.32 11.34 -11.62
N PRO A 550 -7.28 10.62 -10.47
CA PRO A 550 -6.70 11.12 -9.22
C PRO A 550 -5.28 11.66 -9.36
N CYS A 551 -4.45 11.05 -10.23
CA CYS A 551 -3.08 11.48 -10.50
C CYS A 551 -2.98 12.89 -11.12
N PHE A 552 -4.06 13.42 -11.68
CA PHE A 552 -4.09 14.77 -12.26
C PHE A 552 -4.68 15.84 -11.33
N LEU A 553 -5.23 15.45 -10.17
CA LEU A 553 -5.94 16.41 -9.31
C LEU A 553 -4.99 17.45 -8.70
N MET A 554 -3.76 17.09 -8.35
CA MET A 554 -2.78 18.06 -7.84
C MET A 554 -2.35 19.05 -8.95
N ASP A 555 -2.09 18.57 -10.17
CA ASP A 555 -1.83 19.49 -11.31
C ASP A 555 -3.04 20.40 -11.59
N LYS A 556 -4.27 19.85 -11.45
CA LYS A 556 -5.49 20.65 -11.59
C LYS A 556 -5.54 21.77 -10.54
N LEU A 557 -5.20 21.46 -9.27
CA LEU A 557 -5.07 22.48 -8.21
C LEU A 557 -4.04 23.53 -8.59
N PHE A 558 -2.85 23.14 -9.05
CA PHE A 558 -1.79 24.06 -9.47
C PHE A 558 -2.26 24.98 -10.62
N PHE A 559 -2.98 24.40 -11.57
CA PHE A 559 -3.55 25.16 -12.68
C PHE A 559 -4.54 26.21 -12.19
N GLU A 560 -5.45 25.87 -11.27
CA GLU A 560 -6.42 26.82 -10.70
C GLU A 560 -5.77 27.90 -9.84
N CYS A 561 -4.66 27.58 -9.16
CA CYS A 561 -3.86 28.55 -8.42
C CYS A 561 -3.00 29.47 -9.32
N GLY A 562 -2.87 29.15 -10.61
CA GLY A 562 -1.96 29.84 -11.52
C GLY A 562 -0.49 29.45 -11.35
N TRP A 563 -0.21 28.33 -10.65
CA TRP A 563 1.15 27.82 -10.43
C TRP A 563 1.59 26.91 -11.58
N THR A 564 2.88 26.96 -11.89
CA THR A 564 3.46 26.12 -12.97
C THR A 564 3.86 24.74 -12.45
N GLY A 565 4.58 24.68 -11.34
CA GLY A 565 5.09 23.45 -10.75
C GLY A 565 6.39 22.92 -11.37
N ASP A 566 6.77 21.70 -11.00
CA ASP A 566 7.93 21.01 -11.55
C ASP A 566 7.71 20.47 -12.98
N GLY A 567 8.77 19.96 -13.61
CA GLY A 567 8.68 19.45 -14.98
C GLY A 567 7.69 18.30 -15.15
N PHE A 568 7.48 17.48 -14.10
CA PHE A 568 6.50 16.39 -14.15
C PHE A 568 5.05 16.92 -14.08
N MET A 569 4.77 17.93 -13.27
CA MET A 569 3.45 18.58 -13.21
C MET A 569 3.11 19.23 -14.57
N GLN A 570 4.10 19.82 -15.23
CA GLN A 570 3.90 20.41 -16.56
C GLN A 570 3.57 19.33 -17.60
N LEU A 571 4.28 18.19 -17.59
CA LEU A 571 3.95 17.02 -18.41
C LEU A 571 2.55 16.45 -18.10
N GLN A 572 2.15 16.43 -16.84
CA GLN A 572 0.80 16.02 -16.42
C GLN A 572 -0.27 16.93 -17.04
N ARG A 573 -0.05 18.24 -17.01
CA ARG A 573 -0.95 19.24 -17.62
C ARG A 573 -1.15 19.01 -19.11
N GLU A 574 -0.05 18.76 -19.84
CA GLU A 574 -0.12 18.43 -21.26
C GLU A 574 -0.82 17.10 -21.51
N THR A 575 -0.53 16.07 -20.70
CA THR A 575 -1.17 14.75 -20.80
C THR A 575 -2.67 14.86 -20.54
N ARG A 576 -3.07 15.54 -19.45
CA ARG A 576 -4.47 15.76 -19.08
C ARG A 576 -5.25 16.52 -20.16
N ALA A 577 -4.61 17.45 -20.86
CA ALA A 577 -5.22 18.18 -21.99
C ALA A 577 -5.53 17.26 -23.20
N VAL A 578 -4.79 16.17 -23.37
CA VAL A 578 -5.01 15.19 -24.43
C VAL A 578 -5.94 14.07 -23.98
N THR A 579 -5.72 13.52 -22.78
CA THR A 579 -6.56 12.51 -22.16
C THR A 579 -6.62 12.73 -20.65
N PRO A 580 -7.77 13.15 -20.11
CA PRO A 580 -7.91 13.37 -18.68
C PRO A 580 -8.03 12.07 -17.86
N LEU A 581 -8.17 10.91 -18.52
CA LEU A 581 -8.27 9.60 -17.88
C LEU A 581 -7.00 8.76 -18.13
N MET A 582 -6.32 8.39 -17.05
CA MET A 582 -5.19 7.47 -17.02
C MET A 582 -5.52 6.30 -16.07
N HIS A 583 -6.46 5.43 -16.47
CA HIS A 583 -6.87 4.29 -15.67
C HIS A 583 -5.84 3.14 -15.75
N GLU A 584 -5.62 2.42 -14.64
CA GLU A 584 -4.63 1.34 -14.57
C GLU A 584 -4.93 0.16 -15.50
N ASP A 585 -6.21 -0.15 -15.75
CA ASP A 585 -6.64 -1.18 -16.71
C ASP A 585 -6.53 -0.75 -18.19
N GLY A 586 -5.93 0.40 -18.47
CA GLY A 586 -5.69 0.86 -19.83
C GLY A 586 -6.80 1.72 -20.42
N TYR A 587 -7.90 1.98 -19.72
CA TYR A 587 -8.93 2.89 -20.21
C TYR A 587 -8.41 4.32 -20.32
N ARG A 588 -8.79 4.99 -21.40
CA ARG A 588 -8.49 6.41 -21.67
C ARG A 588 -9.77 7.14 -22.07
N MET A 589 -9.80 8.44 -21.86
CA MET A 589 -10.86 9.30 -22.40
C MET A 589 -10.39 9.95 -23.69
N VAL A 590 -11.10 9.69 -24.78
CA VAL A 590 -10.83 10.23 -26.11
C VAL A 590 -12.12 10.86 -26.63
N ASP A 591 -12.08 12.15 -26.95
CA ASP A 591 -13.27 12.91 -27.41
C ASP A 591 -14.50 12.73 -26.51
N GLY A 592 -14.29 12.68 -25.18
CA GLY A 592 -15.36 12.50 -24.17
C GLY A 592 -15.86 11.06 -24.03
N SER A 593 -15.30 10.10 -24.75
CA SER A 593 -15.66 8.68 -24.65
C SER A 593 -14.58 7.87 -23.96
N ILE A 594 -14.96 6.98 -23.06
CA ILE A 594 -14.06 6.08 -22.36
C ILE A 594 -13.83 4.83 -23.22
N THR A 595 -12.56 4.52 -23.52
CA THR A 595 -12.21 3.44 -24.44
C THR A 595 -10.90 2.75 -24.07
N LEU A 596 -10.77 1.47 -24.46
CA LEU A 596 -9.51 0.72 -24.50
C LEU A 596 -8.85 0.78 -25.88
N ASP A 597 -9.59 1.19 -26.93
CA ASP A 597 -9.06 1.38 -28.28
C ASP A 597 -8.50 2.80 -28.41
N VAL A 598 -7.26 2.96 -27.92
CA VAL A 598 -6.60 4.26 -27.81
C VAL A 598 -5.91 4.64 -29.12
N PRO A 599 -6.21 5.80 -29.72
CA PRO A 599 -5.51 6.28 -30.92
C PRO A 599 -4.00 6.38 -30.71
N PRO A 600 -3.17 6.14 -31.75
CA PRO A 600 -1.70 6.10 -31.61
C PRO A 600 -1.07 7.39 -31.06
N ASP A 601 -1.62 8.54 -31.37
CA ASP A 601 -1.16 9.85 -30.88
C ASP A 601 -1.46 10.01 -29.39
N VAL A 602 -2.63 9.63 -28.90
CA VAL A 602 -3.00 9.61 -27.48
C VAL A 602 -2.16 8.56 -26.73
N ALA A 603 -1.99 7.36 -27.32
CA ALA A 603 -1.16 6.30 -26.75
C ALA A 603 0.30 6.75 -26.55
N GLU A 604 0.84 7.51 -27.48
CA GLU A 604 2.21 8.05 -27.38
C GLU A 604 2.35 9.08 -26.25
N VAL A 605 1.35 9.94 -26.04
CA VAL A 605 1.32 10.87 -24.90
C VAL A 605 1.28 10.10 -23.58
N CYS A 606 0.41 9.09 -23.48
CA CYS A 606 0.33 8.22 -22.28
C CYS A 606 1.66 7.48 -22.03
N ARG A 607 2.30 6.94 -23.10
CA ARG A 607 3.60 6.28 -23.00
C ARG A 607 4.67 7.22 -22.43
N LYS A 608 4.74 8.45 -22.92
CA LYS A 608 5.70 9.45 -22.41
C LYS A 608 5.49 9.73 -20.93
N TYR A 609 4.24 9.90 -20.53
CA TYR A 609 3.88 10.10 -19.13
C TYR A 609 4.31 8.92 -18.26
N LEU A 610 3.96 7.68 -18.62
CA LEU A 610 4.34 6.50 -17.86
C LEU A 610 5.86 6.29 -17.81
N CYS A 611 6.57 6.58 -18.91
CA CYS A 611 8.04 6.51 -18.92
C CYS A 611 8.68 7.57 -18.01
N ALA A 612 8.13 8.78 -17.96
CA ALA A 612 8.60 9.84 -17.07
C ALA A 612 8.29 9.53 -15.60
N GLN A 613 7.10 8.99 -15.31
CA GLN A 613 6.73 8.50 -13.98
C GLN A 613 7.73 7.43 -13.52
N TYR A 614 7.96 6.39 -14.31
CA TYR A 614 8.90 5.32 -14.01
C TYR A 614 10.33 5.84 -13.79
N TYR A 615 10.78 6.77 -14.62
CA TYR A 615 12.09 7.41 -14.45
C TYR A 615 12.19 8.15 -13.11
N ARG A 616 11.18 8.95 -12.74
CA ARG A 616 11.14 9.68 -11.45
C ARG A 616 11.19 8.73 -10.25
N GLU A 617 10.45 7.64 -10.33
CA GLU A 617 10.39 6.63 -9.28
C GLU A 617 11.75 5.91 -9.10
N GLN A 618 12.40 5.51 -10.20
CA GLN A 618 13.66 4.78 -10.16
C GLN A 618 14.88 5.65 -9.82
N HIS A 619 14.83 6.97 -10.07
CA HIS A 619 15.97 7.87 -9.91
C HIS A 619 15.78 8.89 -8.78
N PHE A 620 14.77 8.68 -7.94
CA PHE A 620 14.58 9.53 -6.77
C PHE A 620 15.72 9.30 -5.76
N VAL A 621 16.37 10.39 -5.37
CA VAL A 621 17.39 10.40 -4.31
C VAL A 621 16.88 11.37 -3.23
N SER A 622 16.54 10.84 -2.07
CA SER A 622 16.19 11.71 -0.95
C SER A 622 17.44 12.45 -0.50
N GLU A 623 17.38 13.76 -0.45
CA GLU A 623 18.39 14.53 0.27
C GLU A 623 18.26 14.16 1.76
N SER A 624 19.35 13.57 2.32
CA SER A 624 19.43 13.05 3.69
C SER A 624 19.59 14.17 4.71
#